data_c2ad9c315e183151ce21d295b81156d4
#
_entry.id   c2ad9c315e183151ce21d295b81156d4
#
_cell.length_a   1.000
_cell.length_b   1.000
_cell.length_c   1.000
_cell.angle_alpha   90.00
_cell.angle_beta   90.00
_cell.angle_gamma   90.00
#
_symmetry.space_group_name_H-M   'P 1'
#
loop_
_entity.id
_entity.type
_entity.pdbx_description
1 polymer ?
#
loop_
_entity_poly.entity_id
_entity_poly.type
_entity_poly.pdbx_seq_one_letter_code
_entity_poly.pdbx_strand_id
1 'polypeptide(L)'
;MDRSRLLPTVAAVALAAGSLGFLPAVTTASPRPAEPETAAPEEITLTGVVRDFKEHSVAGGHVDFEATPSRGFGHYAGNIAAQLGPDNKPVFVGGGKKVTNQWKNSAGKQICYAMYNASLGDVAGAFDTVVSTGGISSSESFGAWFNDVLGTNLSKSVDITLKKQASGSYVFDSQTDPVYSALGGFFPIENQLFGNPGGSPNRNFHFTFELHTEFTYSQADNQVFSFRGDDDVWVYINGKLVVDLGGIHGAVEQQIELNRLSLVDGETYKLDFFFAERHRTQSNFKITTNLKLETVQFPNVTQAYD
;
A
#
# COMPACT_ATOMS: atom_id res chain seq x y z
N MET A 1 -28.56 -18.15 -83.65
CA MET A 1 -29.82 -18.67 -83.20
C MET A 1 -30.16 -17.93 -81.91
N ASP A 2 -30.67 -16.79 -82.04
CA ASP A 2 -32.01 -16.23 -82.17
C ASP A 2 -33.03 -16.90 -81.22
N ARG A 3 -33.49 -16.13 -80.30
CA ARG A 3 -34.89 -15.93 -79.88
C ARG A 3 -35.04 -14.93 -78.74
N SER A 4 -35.39 -13.76 -79.19
CA SER A 4 -36.18 -12.75 -78.52
C SER A 4 -37.44 -13.27 -77.81
N ARG A 5 -37.84 -12.63 -76.64
CA ARG A 5 -39.25 -12.35 -76.28
C ARG A 5 -39.28 -11.27 -75.18
N LEU A 6 -39.63 -10.09 -75.58
CA LEU A 6 -40.83 -9.26 -75.35
C LEU A 6 -41.30 -9.17 -73.84
N LEU A 7 -41.25 -7.89 -73.37
CA LEU A 7 -41.89 -7.32 -72.18
C LEU A 7 -43.44 -7.37 -72.26
N PRO A 8 -44.07 -7.21 -71.09
CA PRO A 8 -45.10 -6.18 -71.05
C PRO A 8 -44.87 -5.17 -69.87
N THR A 9 -45.16 -3.95 -70.22
CA THR A 9 -45.26 -2.74 -69.43
C THR A 9 -46.47 -2.82 -68.49
N VAL A 10 -46.27 -2.58 -67.20
CA VAL A 10 -47.36 -2.31 -66.23
C VAL A 10 -47.14 -0.94 -65.64
N ALA A 11 -48.08 -0.07 -65.86
CA ALA A 11 -48.12 1.28 -65.28
C ALA A 11 -48.41 1.20 -63.80
N ALA A 12 -47.55 1.83 -62.97
CA ALA A 12 -47.77 1.98 -61.51
C ALA A 12 -48.22 3.41 -61.23
N VAL A 13 -49.38 3.50 -60.65
CA VAL A 13 -49.98 4.74 -60.10
C VAL A 13 -49.21 5.15 -58.85
N ALA A 14 -48.68 6.36 -58.80
CA ALA A 14 -48.00 6.93 -57.63
C ALA A 14 -49.06 7.47 -56.66
N LEU A 15 -49.20 6.84 -55.48
CA LEU A 15 -49.87 7.46 -54.33
C LEU A 15 -48.79 8.23 -53.52
N ALA A 16 -48.97 9.54 -53.45
CA ALA A 16 -48.20 10.40 -52.56
C ALA A 16 -48.72 10.24 -51.12
N ALA A 17 -47.96 9.54 -50.26
CA ALA A 17 -48.17 9.53 -48.80
C ALA A 17 -47.29 10.60 -48.17
N GLY A 18 -47.93 11.67 -47.69
CA GLY A 18 -47.25 12.70 -46.90
C GLY A 18 -46.78 12.13 -45.54
N SER A 19 -45.47 11.99 -45.36
CA SER A 19 -44.86 11.66 -44.07
C SER A 19 -44.70 12.92 -43.22
N LEU A 20 -45.53 13.07 -42.17
CA LEU A 20 -45.27 14.00 -41.09
C LEU A 20 -44.00 13.52 -40.34
N GLY A 21 -42.89 14.21 -40.58
CA GLY A 21 -41.63 13.97 -39.84
C GLY A 21 -41.80 14.38 -38.38
N PHE A 22 -41.83 13.39 -37.47
CA PHE A 22 -41.61 13.64 -36.05
C PHE A 22 -40.11 13.89 -35.87
N LEU A 23 -39.71 15.13 -35.55
CA LEU A 23 -38.38 15.44 -35.06
C LEU A 23 -38.34 14.97 -33.60
N PRO A 24 -37.35 14.14 -33.20
CA PRO A 24 -37.16 13.81 -31.79
C PRO A 24 -36.76 15.09 -31.04
N ALA A 25 -37.51 15.42 -29.98
CA ALA A 25 -37.15 16.48 -29.05
C ALA A 25 -35.83 16.08 -28.38
N VAL A 26 -34.77 16.82 -28.63
CA VAL A 26 -33.52 16.72 -27.88
C VAL A 26 -33.79 17.32 -26.49
N THR A 27 -34.10 16.47 -25.53
CA THR A 27 -34.12 16.85 -24.13
C THR A 27 -32.67 17.09 -23.69
N THR A 28 -32.25 18.34 -23.66
CA THR A 28 -31.02 18.72 -22.94
C THR A 28 -31.22 18.40 -21.47
N ALA A 29 -30.54 17.34 -20.98
CA ALA A 29 -30.48 17.07 -19.56
C ALA A 29 -29.87 18.31 -18.89
N SER A 30 -30.58 18.90 -17.93
CA SER A 30 -30.02 19.94 -17.09
C SER A 30 -28.80 19.39 -16.39
N PRO A 31 -27.70 20.13 -16.31
CA PRO A 31 -26.52 19.70 -15.55
C PRO A 31 -26.98 19.45 -14.11
N ARG A 32 -26.68 18.25 -13.62
CA ARG A 32 -26.88 17.90 -12.20
C ARG A 32 -26.15 18.96 -11.38
N PRO A 33 -26.77 19.59 -10.37
CA PRO A 33 -26.06 20.49 -9.48
C PRO A 33 -24.85 19.74 -8.93
N ALA A 34 -23.67 20.36 -8.98
CA ALA A 34 -22.50 19.81 -8.30
C ALA A 34 -22.85 19.65 -6.81
N GLU A 35 -22.72 18.44 -6.29
CA GLU A 35 -22.82 18.24 -4.84
C GLU A 35 -21.79 19.14 -4.18
N PRO A 36 -22.15 19.81 -3.06
CA PRO A 36 -21.19 20.66 -2.36
C PRO A 36 -19.98 19.82 -2.01
N GLU A 37 -18.81 20.23 -2.48
CA GLU A 37 -17.53 19.61 -2.14
C GLU A 37 -17.39 19.63 -0.62
N THR A 38 -17.55 18.48 0.03
CA THR A 38 -17.38 18.37 1.47
C THR A 38 -15.95 18.74 1.80
N ALA A 39 -15.76 19.70 2.71
CA ALA A 39 -14.42 20.10 3.13
C ALA A 39 -13.62 18.85 3.53
N ALA A 40 -12.35 18.80 3.09
CA ALA A 40 -11.47 17.68 3.42
C ALA A 40 -11.37 17.54 4.96
N PRO A 41 -11.51 16.32 5.52
CA PRO A 41 -11.54 16.11 6.96
C PRO A 41 -10.25 16.61 7.63
N GLU A 42 -10.35 17.01 8.89
CA GLU A 42 -9.16 17.44 9.66
C GLU A 42 -8.33 16.25 10.14
N GLU A 43 -8.94 15.08 10.25
CA GLU A 43 -8.28 13.83 10.67
C GLU A 43 -8.80 12.66 9.82
N ILE A 44 -7.92 11.70 9.56
CA ILE A 44 -8.24 10.42 8.93
C ILE A 44 -7.82 9.33 9.90
N THR A 45 -8.78 8.57 10.44
CA THR A 45 -8.50 7.40 11.27
C THR A 45 -8.54 6.14 10.42
N LEU A 46 -7.47 5.36 10.48
CA LEU A 46 -7.29 4.12 9.74
C LEU A 46 -7.14 2.96 10.73
N THR A 47 -7.90 1.89 10.52
CA THR A 47 -7.85 0.69 11.34
C THR A 47 -7.02 -0.39 10.63
N GLY A 48 -5.97 -0.85 11.29
CA GLY A 48 -5.13 -1.95 10.82
C GLY A 48 -5.12 -3.12 11.79
N VAL A 49 -4.41 -4.19 11.44
CA VAL A 49 -4.23 -5.39 12.27
C VAL A 49 -2.77 -5.46 12.70
N VAL A 50 -2.54 -5.54 14.00
CA VAL A 50 -1.22 -5.84 14.57
C VAL A 50 -1.17 -7.32 14.93
N ARG A 51 -0.04 -7.98 14.63
CA ARG A 51 0.28 -9.34 15.09
C ARG A 51 1.53 -9.32 15.95
N ASP A 52 1.40 -9.84 17.14
CA ASP A 52 2.47 -9.94 18.14
C ASP A 52 3.20 -11.28 18.03
N PHE A 53 4.51 -11.24 18.12
CA PHE A 53 5.39 -12.41 18.04
C PHE A 53 6.29 -12.47 19.27
N LYS A 54 6.79 -13.68 19.56
CA LYS A 54 7.89 -13.86 20.50
C LYS A 54 9.22 -13.88 19.74
N GLU A 55 10.27 -13.37 20.36
CA GLU A 55 11.63 -13.43 19.79
C GLU A 55 12.11 -14.88 19.60
N HIS A 56 12.99 -15.09 18.63
CA HIS A 56 13.45 -16.45 18.23
C HIS A 56 14.11 -17.24 19.38
N SER A 57 14.67 -16.54 20.38
CA SER A 57 15.44 -17.15 21.47
C SER A 57 14.58 -17.83 22.55
N VAL A 58 13.25 -17.60 22.57
CA VAL A 58 12.35 -18.14 23.59
C VAL A 58 11.46 -19.26 23.04
N ALA A 59 10.90 -20.06 23.93
CA ALA A 59 10.00 -21.17 23.53
C ALA A 59 8.77 -20.64 22.78
N GLY A 60 8.51 -21.19 21.59
CA GLY A 60 7.45 -20.73 20.68
C GLY A 60 7.77 -19.40 19.99
N GLY A 61 9.05 -18.99 19.98
CA GLY A 61 9.53 -17.80 19.30
C GLY A 61 9.58 -17.96 17.78
N HIS A 62 9.36 -16.86 17.08
CA HIS A 62 9.40 -16.83 15.64
C HIS A 62 10.81 -16.55 15.12
N VAL A 63 11.30 -17.36 14.19
CA VAL A 63 12.70 -17.39 13.74
C VAL A 63 13.24 -16.07 13.20
N ASP A 64 12.37 -15.19 12.69
CA ASP A 64 12.76 -13.94 12.05
C ASP A 64 12.77 -12.72 13.01
N PHE A 65 12.25 -12.87 14.25
CA PHE A 65 12.16 -11.78 15.21
C PHE A 65 13.33 -11.81 16.21
N GLU A 66 14.00 -10.67 16.43
CA GLU A 66 15.25 -10.47 17.16
C GLU A 66 16.43 -11.26 16.55
N ALA A 67 16.33 -11.65 15.29
CA ALA A 67 17.39 -12.37 14.57
C ALA A 67 18.31 -11.39 13.85
N THR A 68 19.64 -11.66 13.91
CA THR A 68 20.61 -10.85 13.18
C THR A 68 20.75 -11.35 11.75
N PRO A 69 20.53 -10.51 10.72
CA PRO A 69 20.73 -10.91 9.33
C PRO A 69 22.17 -11.32 9.06
N SER A 70 22.39 -12.38 8.29
CA SER A 70 23.73 -12.93 7.99
C SER A 70 24.67 -11.93 7.33
N ARG A 71 24.16 -10.91 6.66
CA ARG A 71 24.90 -9.81 6.03
C ARG A 71 24.85 -8.50 6.83
N GLY A 72 24.46 -8.60 8.12
CA GLY A 72 24.34 -7.48 9.04
C GLY A 72 23.12 -6.59 8.78
N PHE A 73 22.91 -5.65 9.65
CA PHE A 73 21.80 -4.69 9.59
C PHE A 73 21.89 -3.76 8.39
N GLY A 74 20.76 -3.36 7.86
CA GLY A 74 20.65 -2.41 6.75
C GLY A 74 19.39 -2.60 5.92
N HIS A 75 19.14 -1.67 5.02
CA HIS A 75 18.05 -1.73 4.06
C HIS A 75 18.33 -2.78 2.99
N TYR A 76 17.41 -3.72 2.81
CA TYR A 76 17.42 -4.77 1.79
C TYR A 76 16.18 -4.65 0.92
N ALA A 77 16.32 -4.69 -0.40
CA ALA A 77 15.19 -4.62 -1.30
C ALA A 77 15.23 -5.75 -2.33
N GLY A 78 14.08 -6.06 -2.91
CA GLY A 78 13.92 -7.12 -3.90
C GLY A 78 13.71 -8.52 -3.31
N ASN A 79 13.40 -8.65 -2.02
CA ASN A 79 13.04 -9.92 -1.38
C ASN A 79 11.56 -10.26 -1.49
N ILE A 80 10.73 -9.26 -1.80
CA ILE A 80 9.27 -9.37 -1.89
C ILE A 80 8.83 -9.20 -3.34
N ALA A 81 7.82 -9.95 -3.75
CA ALA A 81 7.28 -9.90 -5.11
C ALA A 81 6.73 -8.50 -5.44
N ALA A 82 6.85 -8.12 -6.72
CA ALA A 82 6.33 -6.85 -7.23
C ALA A 82 4.79 -6.76 -7.22
N GLN A 83 4.11 -7.87 -7.01
CA GLN A 83 2.66 -8.00 -6.91
C GLN A 83 2.29 -8.75 -5.63
N LEU A 84 1.14 -8.40 -5.03
CA LEU A 84 0.56 -9.15 -3.92
C LEU A 84 0.18 -10.57 -4.34
N GLY A 85 0.18 -11.48 -3.38
CA GLY A 85 -0.36 -12.82 -3.53
C GLY A 85 -1.89 -12.84 -3.68
N PRO A 86 -2.47 -14.02 -3.95
CA PRO A 86 -3.92 -14.19 -4.13
C PRO A 86 -4.73 -13.89 -2.84
N ASP A 87 -4.08 -13.92 -1.70
CA ASP A 87 -4.60 -13.55 -0.38
C ASP A 87 -4.45 -12.05 -0.05
N ASN A 88 -4.00 -11.23 -1.00
CA ASN A 88 -3.64 -9.82 -0.84
C ASN A 88 -2.52 -9.59 0.20
N LYS A 89 -1.59 -10.54 0.35
CA LYS A 89 -0.41 -10.41 1.21
C LYS A 89 0.88 -10.34 0.39
N PRO A 90 1.96 -9.74 0.94
CA PRO A 90 3.27 -9.78 0.32
C PRO A 90 3.77 -11.23 0.17
N VAL A 91 4.43 -11.51 -0.94
CA VAL A 91 5.00 -12.83 -1.22
C VAL A 91 6.53 -12.75 -1.15
N PHE A 92 7.13 -13.54 -0.27
CA PHE A 92 8.58 -13.66 -0.21
C PHE A 92 9.10 -14.46 -1.42
N VAL A 93 9.99 -13.85 -2.19
CA VAL A 93 10.62 -14.47 -3.37
C VAL A 93 12.11 -14.69 -3.18
N GLY A 94 12.74 -14.04 -2.21
CA GLY A 94 14.19 -14.03 -2.02
C GLY A 94 14.91 -13.34 -3.17
N GLY A 95 16.23 -13.44 -3.17
CA GLY A 95 17.05 -12.85 -4.22
C GLY A 95 17.34 -11.36 -4.08
N GLY A 96 16.82 -10.73 -3.04
CA GLY A 96 17.11 -9.33 -2.72
C GLY A 96 18.56 -9.08 -2.35
N LYS A 97 18.89 -7.80 -2.22
CA LYS A 97 20.26 -7.34 -1.92
C LYS A 97 20.21 -6.15 -0.98
N LYS A 98 21.31 -5.94 -0.25
CA LYS A 98 21.49 -4.74 0.55
C LYS A 98 21.60 -3.52 -0.36
N VAL A 99 20.83 -2.47 -0.03
CA VAL A 99 20.91 -1.17 -0.73
C VAL A 99 22.12 -0.42 -0.20
N THR A 100 23.05 -0.07 -1.08
CA THR A 100 24.26 0.68 -0.74
C THR A 100 24.14 2.16 -1.09
N ASN A 101 23.27 2.50 -2.03
CA ASN A 101 22.89 3.86 -2.37
C ASN A 101 21.42 3.91 -2.77
N GLN A 102 20.67 4.85 -2.23
CA GLN A 102 19.23 4.99 -2.48
C GLN A 102 18.93 5.56 -3.86
N TRP A 103 17.92 5.01 -4.55
CA TRP A 103 17.33 5.63 -5.73
C TRP A 103 16.58 6.90 -5.33
N LYS A 104 16.68 7.92 -6.16
CA LYS A 104 16.04 9.22 -5.88
C LYS A 104 15.31 9.73 -7.12
N ASN A 105 14.20 10.40 -6.90
CA ASN A 105 13.54 11.16 -7.97
C ASN A 105 14.34 12.44 -8.30
N SER A 106 13.92 13.16 -9.33
CA SER A 106 14.56 14.44 -9.77
C SER A 106 14.57 15.53 -8.70
N ALA A 107 13.68 15.44 -7.69
CA ALA A 107 13.66 16.34 -6.53
C ALA A 107 14.57 15.86 -5.37
N GLY A 108 15.34 14.78 -5.57
CA GLY A 108 16.25 14.21 -4.57
C GLY A 108 15.56 13.36 -3.48
N LYS A 109 14.27 13.08 -3.60
CA LYS A 109 13.53 12.23 -2.66
C LYS A 109 13.79 10.77 -2.95
N GLN A 110 13.96 9.95 -1.90
CA GLN A 110 14.18 8.51 -2.06
C GLN A 110 12.91 7.84 -2.58
N ILE A 111 13.09 6.92 -3.53
CA ILE A 111 12.04 6.15 -4.17
C ILE A 111 12.41 4.66 -4.17
N CYS A 112 11.41 3.80 -4.27
CA CYS A 112 11.63 2.37 -4.51
C CYS A 112 12.44 2.19 -5.81
N TYR A 113 13.41 1.27 -5.81
CA TYR A 113 14.22 0.96 -6.99
C TYR A 113 13.39 0.55 -8.21
N ALA A 114 12.25 -0.12 -7.96
CA ALA A 114 11.31 -0.53 -9.01
C ALA A 114 10.54 0.64 -9.66
N MET A 115 10.59 1.83 -9.04
CA MET A 115 9.96 3.06 -9.53
C MET A 115 10.94 3.97 -10.27
N TYR A 116 12.22 3.58 -10.34
CA TYR A 116 13.25 4.35 -11.03
C TYR A 116 12.94 4.50 -12.52
N ASN A 117 13.03 5.72 -13.00
CA ASN A 117 12.88 6.05 -14.41
C ASN A 117 13.82 7.20 -14.81
N ALA A 118 14.90 6.87 -15.50
CA ALA A 118 15.89 7.86 -15.95
C ALA A 118 15.28 8.99 -16.81
N SER A 119 14.22 8.72 -17.56
CA SER A 119 13.56 9.74 -18.41
C SER A 119 12.85 10.84 -17.60
N LEU A 120 12.56 10.59 -16.31
CA LEU A 120 12.02 11.56 -15.37
C LEU A 120 13.11 12.35 -14.63
N GLY A 121 14.38 12.15 -14.96
CA GLY A 121 15.51 12.77 -14.29
C GLY A 121 15.88 12.11 -12.96
N ASP A 122 15.46 10.87 -12.74
CA ASP A 122 15.78 10.15 -11.52
C ASP A 122 17.27 9.79 -11.45
N VAL A 123 17.78 9.72 -10.23
CA VAL A 123 19.16 9.32 -9.92
C VAL A 123 19.15 7.86 -9.50
N ALA A 124 19.94 7.04 -10.20
CA ALA A 124 20.08 5.62 -9.90
C ALA A 124 20.78 5.41 -8.54
N GLY A 125 20.21 4.48 -7.77
CA GLY A 125 20.86 3.94 -6.59
C GLY A 125 21.79 2.75 -6.92
N ALA A 126 22.18 2.00 -5.89
CA ALA A 126 23.02 0.83 -6.05
C ALA A 126 22.68 -0.25 -5.01
N PHE A 127 22.85 -1.49 -5.42
CA PHE A 127 22.84 -2.66 -4.56
C PHE A 127 24.24 -3.16 -4.26
N ASP A 128 24.38 -3.89 -3.15
CA ASP A 128 25.50 -4.81 -2.94
C ASP A 128 25.50 -5.90 -4.03
N THR A 129 26.65 -6.52 -4.26
CA THR A 129 26.79 -7.63 -5.21
C THR A 129 26.23 -8.95 -4.68
N VAL A 130 26.11 -9.09 -3.36
CA VAL A 130 25.74 -10.34 -2.68
C VAL A 130 24.24 -10.38 -2.41
N VAL A 131 23.61 -11.48 -2.80
CA VAL A 131 22.20 -11.77 -2.48
C VAL A 131 22.03 -12.02 -0.98
N SER A 132 20.98 -11.47 -0.40
CA SER A 132 20.63 -11.66 1.00
C SER A 132 19.14 -11.40 1.24
N THR A 133 18.55 -12.23 2.08
CA THR A 133 17.12 -12.13 2.45
C THR A 133 16.81 -11.02 3.45
N GLY A 134 17.84 -10.30 3.95
CA GLY A 134 17.63 -9.26 4.96
C GLY A 134 17.13 -9.77 6.32
N GLY A 135 17.33 -11.08 6.58
CA GLY A 135 16.92 -11.72 7.83
C GLY A 135 15.53 -12.40 7.79
N ILE A 136 14.93 -12.53 6.60
CA ILE A 136 13.77 -13.42 6.41
C ILE A 136 14.30 -14.83 6.16
N SER A 137 13.89 -15.79 6.98
CA SER A 137 14.45 -17.15 6.96
C SER A 137 13.92 -18.01 5.82
N SER A 138 12.61 -17.90 5.53
CA SER A 138 11.95 -18.69 4.48
C SER A 138 10.61 -18.10 4.07
N SER A 139 10.03 -18.61 2.98
CA SER A 139 8.65 -18.26 2.59
C SER A 139 7.62 -18.72 3.62
N GLU A 140 7.90 -19.85 4.31
CA GLU A 140 7.03 -20.37 5.35
C GLU A 140 7.03 -19.47 6.60
N SER A 141 8.21 -19.07 7.09
CA SER A 141 8.31 -18.16 8.23
C SER A 141 7.66 -16.80 7.90
N PHE A 142 7.93 -16.25 6.71
CA PHE A 142 7.34 -15.00 6.27
C PHE A 142 5.82 -15.07 6.13
N GLY A 143 5.28 -16.23 5.77
CA GLY A 143 3.84 -16.45 5.66
C GLY A 143 3.07 -16.18 6.96
N ALA A 144 3.71 -16.33 8.12
CA ALA A 144 3.11 -16.03 9.41
C ALA A 144 3.08 -14.52 9.75
N TRP A 145 3.84 -13.67 9.05
CA TRP A 145 3.98 -12.25 9.41
C TRP A 145 2.66 -11.49 9.30
N PHE A 146 1.86 -11.82 8.29
CA PHE A 146 0.61 -11.11 7.98
C PHE A 146 -0.61 -12.04 7.97
N ASN A 147 -0.49 -13.25 8.52
CA ASN A 147 -1.57 -14.20 8.69
C ASN A 147 -1.66 -14.64 10.16
N ASP A 148 -2.88 -14.86 10.64
CA ASP A 148 -3.10 -15.40 11.97
C ASP A 148 -2.73 -16.90 11.99
N VAL A 149 -1.73 -17.24 12.79
CA VAL A 149 -1.20 -18.62 12.89
C VAL A 149 -1.23 -19.06 14.34
N LEU A 150 -2.09 -20.03 14.64
CA LEU A 150 -2.28 -20.55 15.99
C LEU A 150 -0.95 -21.02 16.60
N GLY A 151 -0.66 -20.52 17.79
CA GLY A 151 0.56 -20.85 18.54
C GLY A 151 1.80 -20.05 18.11
N THR A 152 1.73 -19.28 17.02
CA THR A 152 2.84 -18.47 16.50
C THR A 152 2.66 -16.98 16.81
N ASN A 153 1.47 -16.44 16.58
CA ASN A 153 1.17 -15.03 16.84
C ASN A 153 -0.20 -14.84 17.51
N LEU A 154 -0.42 -13.65 18.03
CA LEU A 154 -1.70 -13.15 18.51
C LEU A 154 -2.00 -11.84 17.81
N SER A 155 -3.25 -11.62 17.41
CA SER A 155 -3.63 -10.43 16.66
C SER A 155 -4.69 -9.57 17.33
N LYS A 156 -4.70 -8.28 16.99
CA LYS A 156 -5.76 -7.33 17.34
C LYS A 156 -5.82 -6.16 16.38
N SER A 157 -6.96 -5.51 16.30
CA SER A 157 -7.11 -4.25 15.58
C SER A 157 -6.49 -3.07 16.35
N VAL A 158 -5.86 -2.15 15.60
CA VAL A 158 -5.27 -0.92 16.12
C VAL A 158 -5.59 0.23 15.16
N ASP A 159 -5.95 1.37 15.73
CA ASP A 159 -6.20 2.59 14.98
C ASP A 159 -4.98 3.50 14.97
N ILE A 160 -4.69 4.11 13.82
CA ILE A 160 -3.79 5.25 13.69
C ILE A 160 -4.57 6.44 13.11
N THR A 161 -4.31 7.64 13.62
CA THR A 161 -5.00 8.86 13.17
C THR A 161 -4.01 9.82 12.52
N LEU A 162 -4.17 10.02 11.21
CA LEU A 162 -3.42 11.01 10.45
C LEU A 162 -4.08 12.37 10.63
N LYS A 163 -3.30 13.39 10.97
CA LYS A 163 -3.76 14.76 11.18
C LYS A 163 -3.41 15.64 9.99
N LYS A 164 -4.41 16.42 9.54
CA LYS A 164 -4.22 17.38 8.45
C LYS A 164 -3.27 18.50 8.88
N GLN A 165 -2.31 18.78 8.05
CA GLN A 165 -1.34 19.85 8.22
C GLN A 165 -1.77 21.11 7.43
N ALA A 166 -1.18 22.25 7.76
CA ALA A 166 -1.40 23.49 7.02
C ALA A 166 -1.07 23.40 5.52
N SER A 167 -0.20 22.45 5.14
CA SER A 167 0.13 22.13 3.74
C SER A 167 -0.99 21.39 3.00
N GLY A 168 -2.02 20.92 3.69
CA GLY A 168 -3.05 20.03 3.16
C GLY A 168 -2.71 18.54 3.22
N SER A 169 -1.47 18.18 3.59
CA SER A 169 -1.07 16.78 3.79
C SER A 169 -1.62 16.23 5.11
N TYR A 170 -1.85 14.93 5.15
CA TYR A 170 -2.18 14.17 6.36
C TYR A 170 -0.92 13.48 6.89
N VAL A 171 -0.67 13.59 8.18
CA VAL A 171 0.53 13.03 8.83
C VAL A 171 0.15 12.24 10.07
N PHE A 172 0.65 11.01 10.16
CA PHE A 172 0.84 10.29 11.42
C PHE A 172 2.34 10.18 11.65
N ASP A 173 2.81 10.52 12.86
CA ASP A 173 4.23 10.45 13.23
C ASP A 173 4.34 9.98 14.67
N SER A 174 4.87 8.78 14.90
CA SER A 174 5.04 8.21 16.23
C SER A 174 5.92 9.05 17.16
N GLN A 175 6.76 9.92 16.61
CA GLN A 175 7.61 10.81 17.41
C GLN A 175 6.88 12.05 17.92
N THR A 176 5.72 12.39 17.35
CA THR A 176 4.93 13.57 17.74
C THR A 176 3.51 13.23 18.19
N ASP A 177 3.03 12.03 17.91
CA ASP A 177 1.76 11.54 18.45
C ASP A 177 1.84 11.45 19.97
N PRO A 178 0.85 11.97 20.73
CA PRO A 178 0.93 12.04 22.20
C PRO A 178 1.09 10.67 22.89
N VAL A 179 0.51 9.61 22.32
CA VAL A 179 0.61 8.25 22.89
C VAL A 179 1.96 7.65 22.60
N TYR A 180 2.36 7.65 21.34
CA TYR A 180 3.56 6.96 20.88
C TYR A 180 4.85 7.70 21.23
N SER A 181 4.86 9.02 21.24
CA SER A 181 6.02 9.81 21.67
C SER A 181 6.36 9.60 23.15
N ALA A 182 5.34 9.41 24.00
CA ALA A 182 5.54 9.07 25.42
C ALA A 182 6.16 7.66 25.61
N LEU A 183 5.98 6.77 24.64
CA LEU A 183 6.61 5.44 24.61
C LEU A 183 8.01 5.47 23.98
N GLY A 184 8.35 6.54 23.26
CA GLY A 184 9.62 6.69 22.54
C GLY A 184 9.62 6.05 21.15
N GLY A 185 8.45 5.70 20.59
CA GLY A 185 8.31 5.08 19.28
C GLY A 185 6.94 4.46 19.04
N PHE A 186 6.78 3.80 17.92
CA PHE A 186 5.54 3.12 17.54
C PHE A 186 5.43 1.75 18.24
N PHE A 187 4.77 1.71 19.39
CA PHE A 187 4.54 0.51 20.21
C PHE A 187 3.05 0.29 20.45
N PRO A 188 2.29 -0.15 19.42
CA PRO A 188 0.82 -0.20 19.45
C PRO A 188 0.24 -1.26 20.39
N ILE A 189 1.03 -2.24 20.81
CA ILE A 189 0.64 -3.34 21.68
C ILE A 189 1.48 -3.42 22.97
N GLU A 190 1.96 -2.26 23.44
CA GLU A 190 2.75 -2.16 24.65
C GLU A 190 2.07 -2.87 25.84
N ASN A 191 2.76 -3.85 26.46
CA ASN A 191 2.25 -4.71 27.56
C ASN A 191 0.95 -5.49 27.23
N GLN A 192 0.68 -5.77 25.96
CA GLN A 192 -0.52 -6.50 25.50
C GLN A 192 -0.12 -7.79 24.77
N LEU A 193 -1.10 -8.67 24.55
CA LEU A 193 -0.96 -9.95 23.85
C LEU A 193 0.10 -10.85 24.52
N PHE A 194 1.26 -11.11 23.90
CA PHE A 194 2.35 -11.84 24.58
C PHE A 194 3.10 -10.97 25.60
N GLY A 195 2.85 -9.66 25.60
CA GLY A 195 3.50 -8.69 26.47
C GLY A 195 4.90 -8.29 26.01
N ASN A 196 5.53 -7.41 26.77
CA ASN A 196 6.89 -6.98 26.47
C ASN A 196 7.89 -8.09 26.80
N PRO A 197 8.89 -8.35 25.93
CA PRO A 197 9.84 -9.46 26.13
C PRO A 197 10.88 -9.20 27.23
N GLY A 198 10.84 -8.04 27.89
CA GLY A 198 11.85 -7.60 28.84
C GLY A 198 13.06 -6.93 28.17
N GLY A 199 14.11 -6.69 28.94
CA GLY A 199 15.30 -6.01 28.42
C GLY A 199 15.28 -4.48 28.64
N SER A 200 16.17 -3.76 27.95
CA SER A 200 16.25 -2.30 28.01
C SER A 200 16.49 -1.74 26.61
N PRO A 201 15.58 -0.91 26.08
CA PRO A 201 14.30 -0.53 26.69
C PRO A 201 13.32 -1.71 26.73
N ASN A 202 12.45 -1.77 27.77
CA ASN A 202 11.41 -2.80 27.86
C ASN A 202 10.20 -2.35 27.05
N ARG A 203 10.18 -2.67 25.77
CA ARG A 203 9.12 -2.40 24.81
C ARG A 203 8.83 -3.64 24.00
N ASN A 204 7.66 -3.71 23.37
CA ASN A 204 7.38 -4.77 22.42
C ASN A 204 7.93 -4.38 21.03
N PHE A 205 9.04 -5.05 20.62
CA PHE A 205 9.71 -4.85 19.34
C PHE A 205 9.42 -5.98 18.32
N HIS A 206 8.48 -6.86 18.61
CA HIS A 206 8.28 -8.06 17.81
C HIS A 206 6.86 -8.13 17.29
N PHE A 207 6.52 -7.25 16.38
CA PHE A 207 5.17 -7.22 15.81
C PHE A 207 5.17 -6.85 14.32
N THR A 208 4.08 -7.23 13.66
CA THR A 208 3.75 -6.71 12.34
C THR A 208 2.49 -5.84 12.41
N PHE A 209 2.35 -4.94 11.47
CA PHE A 209 1.14 -4.12 11.30
C PHE A 209 0.75 -4.11 9.83
N GLU A 210 -0.48 -4.47 9.53
CA GLU A 210 -1.03 -4.37 8.18
C GLU A 210 -2.23 -3.44 8.14
N LEU A 211 -2.34 -2.69 7.04
CA LEU A 211 -3.39 -1.73 6.82
C LEU A 211 -3.84 -1.79 5.36
N HIS A 212 -5.15 -1.89 5.16
CA HIS A 212 -5.76 -1.89 3.84
C HIS A 212 -6.68 -0.69 3.70
N THR A 213 -6.42 0.12 2.70
CA THR A 213 -7.13 1.37 2.44
C THR A 213 -7.46 1.51 0.96
N GLU A 214 -8.37 2.43 0.67
CA GLU A 214 -8.62 2.88 -0.69
C GLU A 214 -8.62 4.41 -0.77
N PHE A 215 -8.44 4.92 -1.96
CA PHE A 215 -8.45 6.35 -2.26
C PHE A 215 -8.88 6.57 -3.71
N THR A 216 -9.46 7.73 -3.99
CA THR A 216 -9.72 8.16 -5.37
C THR A 216 -8.48 8.88 -5.90
N TYR A 217 -7.99 8.46 -7.08
CA TYR A 217 -6.87 9.13 -7.73
C TYR A 217 -7.31 10.45 -8.35
N SER A 218 -6.55 11.50 -8.04
CA SER A 218 -6.69 12.83 -8.65
C SER A 218 -5.36 13.28 -9.23
N GLN A 219 -5.28 13.35 -10.55
CA GLN A 219 -4.07 13.80 -11.23
C GLN A 219 -3.75 15.26 -10.91
N ALA A 220 -4.79 16.09 -10.76
CA ALA A 220 -4.64 17.52 -10.48
C ALA A 220 -4.00 17.80 -9.10
N ASP A 221 -4.19 16.89 -8.12
CA ASP A 221 -3.71 17.06 -6.75
C ASP A 221 -2.24 16.67 -6.58
N ASN A 222 -1.56 16.19 -7.63
CA ASN A 222 -0.17 15.71 -7.56
C ASN A 222 0.04 14.79 -6.35
N GLN A 223 -0.80 13.76 -6.25
CA GLN A 223 -0.88 12.90 -5.08
C GLN A 223 0.43 12.17 -4.80
N VAL A 224 0.80 12.15 -3.51
CA VAL A 224 2.04 11.54 -3.00
C VAL A 224 1.73 10.73 -1.75
N PHE A 225 2.38 9.58 -1.64
CA PHE A 225 2.47 8.82 -0.39
C PHE A 225 3.94 8.68 0.00
N SER A 226 4.28 8.94 1.26
CA SER A 226 5.61 8.78 1.83
C SER A 226 5.52 8.02 3.14
N PHE A 227 6.46 7.10 3.34
CA PHE A 227 6.70 6.45 4.61
C PHE A 227 8.15 6.67 5.05
N ARG A 228 8.35 6.94 6.35
CA ARG A 228 9.65 6.95 7.00
C ARG A 228 9.60 6.15 8.28
N GLY A 229 10.46 5.15 8.42
CA GLY A 229 10.52 4.31 9.62
C GLY A 229 11.56 3.20 9.51
N ASP A 230 11.46 2.27 10.43
CA ASP A 230 12.20 1.02 10.66
C ASP A 230 11.26 -0.02 11.31
N ASP A 231 11.39 -1.34 11.15
CA ASP A 231 12.32 -2.05 10.28
C ASP A 231 11.77 -2.23 8.86
N ASP A 232 11.08 -3.36 8.57
CA ASP A 232 10.60 -3.66 7.21
C ASP A 232 9.29 -2.94 6.89
N VAL A 233 9.22 -2.36 5.67
CA VAL A 233 7.99 -1.78 5.13
C VAL A 233 7.81 -2.07 3.66
N TRP A 234 6.62 -2.53 3.30
CA TRP A 234 6.19 -2.69 1.92
C TRP A 234 4.85 -2.01 1.70
N VAL A 235 4.77 -1.21 0.65
CA VAL A 235 3.51 -0.55 0.26
C VAL A 235 3.19 -0.93 -1.18
N TYR A 236 1.94 -1.30 -1.39
CA TYR A 236 1.40 -1.58 -2.70
C TYR A 236 0.29 -0.60 -3.04
N ILE A 237 0.27 -0.11 -4.26
CA ILE A 237 -0.83 0.67 -4.83
C ILE A 237 -1.34 -0.07 -6.06
N ASN A 238 -2.64 -0.36 -6.08
CA ASN A 238 -3.26 -1.17 -7.13
C ASN A 238 -2.52 -2.51 -7.34
N GLY A 239 -2.12 -3.15 -6.23
CA GLY A 239 -1.39 -4.41 -6.21
C GLY A 239 0.08 -4.32 -6.62
N LYS A 240 0.61 -3.16 -7.00
CA LYS A 240 2.00 -2.96 -7.42
C LYS A 240 2.85 -2.42 -6.28
N LEU A 241 4.01 -3.04 -6.01
CA LEU A 241 4.97 -2.60 -5.01
C LEU A 241 5.54 -1.21 -5.35
N VAL A 242 5.38 -0.25 -4.45
CA VAL A 242 5.80 1.15 -4.62
C VAL A 242 6.75 1.66 -3.53
N VAL A 243 6.79 0.97 -2.38
CA VAL A 243 7.78 1.17 -1.31
C VAL A 243 8.35 -0.20 -0.97
N ASP A 244 9.67 -0.31 -0.90
CA ASP A 244 10.40 -1.52 -0.52
C ASP A 244 11.55 -1.14 0.40
N LEU A 245 11.26 -1.19 1.71
CA LEU A 245 12.17 -0.91 2.81
C LEU A 245 12.31 -2.17 3.65
N GLY A 246 12.80 -3.26 3.05
CA GLY A 246 13.01 -4.52 3.76
C GLY A 246 14.28 -4.53 4.60
N GLY A 247 14.28 -5.36 5.65
CA GLY A 247 15.45 -5.61 6.52
C GLY A 247 15.46 -4.76 7.79
N ILE A 248 16.35 -5.11 8.69
CA ILE A 248 16.53 -4.46 9.99
C ILE A 248 17.47 -3.26 9.82
N HIS A 249 16.95 -2.05 9.94
CA HIS A 249 17.69 -0.82 9.65
C HIS A 249 17.20 0.36 10.50
N GLY A 250 17.99 1.40 10.66
CA GLY A 250 17.49 2.67 11.20
C GLY A 250 16.55 3.37 10.22
N ALA A 251 15.78 4.34 10.71
CA ALA A 251 14.70 4.96 9.94
C ALA A 251 15.14 5.44 8.55
N VAL A 252 14.54 4.86 7.52
CA VAL A 252 14.70 5.22 6.09
C VAL A 252 13.37 5.73 5.56
N GLU A 253 13.42 6.67 4.62
CA GLU A 253 12.23 7.21 3.94
C GLU A 253 12.18 6.75 2.50
N GLN A 254 11.01 6.39 2.00
CA GLN A 254 10.70 6.29 0.57
C GLN A 254 9.35 6.94 0.28
N GLN A 255 9.22 7.51 -0.91
CA GLN A 255 7.95 8.07 -1.40
C GLN A 255 7.61 7.57 -2.80
N ILE A 256 6.32 7.67 -3.13
CA ILE A 256 5.79 7.49 -4.48
C ILE A 256 4.95 8.70 -4.87
N GLU A 257 5.25 9.27 -6.02
CA GLU A 257 4.41 10.23 -6.73
C GLU A 257 3.44 9.42 -7.61
N LEU A 258 2.14 9.52 -7.36
CA LEU A 258 1.15 8.64 -7.98
C LEU A 258 1.05 8.82 -9.50
N ASN A 259 1.46 9.97 -10.03
CA ASN A 259 1.57 10.20 -11.47
C ASN A 259 2.60 9.29 -12.20
N ARG A 260 3.45 8.58 -11.45
CA ARG A 260 4.35 7.53 -11.98
C ARG A 260 3.64 6.19 -12.22
N LEU A 261 2.45 6.06 -11.67
CA LEU A 261 1.60 4.88 -11.82
C LEU A 261 0.58 5.17 -12.91
N SER A 262 0.31 4.20 -13.79
CA SER A 262 -0.67 4.37 -14.86
C SER A 262 -2.10 4.29 -14.31
N LEU A 263 -2.45 5.23 -13.40
CA LEU A 263 -3.77 5.34 -12.80
C LEU A 263 -4.68 6.24 -13.65
N VAL A 264 -5.96 5.97 -13.63
CA VAL A 264 -6.99 6.74 -14.33
C VAL A 264 -7.59 7.76 -13.36
N ASP A 265 -7.63 9.01 -13.79
CA ASP A 265 -8.16 10.12 -12.97
C ASP A 265 -9.63 9.88 -12.59
N GLY A 266 -9.97 10.09 -11.32
CA GLY A 266 -11.30 9.86 -10.78
C GLY A 266 -11.61 8.42 -10.37
N GLU A 267 -10.76 7.45 -10.68
CA GLU A 267 -10.96 6.05 -10.28
C GLU A 267 -10.44 5.77 -8.87
N THR A 268 -11.06 4.79 -8.20
CA THR A 268 -10.68 4.37 -6.85
C THR A 268 -9.67 3.22 -6.90
N TYR A 269 -8.63 3.31 -6.11
CA TYR A 269 -7.55 2.34 -6.01
C TYR A 269 -7.25 1.95 -4.58
N LYS A 270 -6.77 0.71 -4.40
CA LYS A 270 -6.29 0.21 -3.11
C LYS A 270 -4.86 0.68 -2.83
N LEU A 271 -4.61 0.96 -1.55
CA LEU A 271 -3.29 1.08 -0.97
C LEU A 271 -3.21 0.07 0.18
N ASP A 272 -2.30 -0.89 0.04
CA ASP A 272 -2.04 -1.94 1.01
C ASP A 272 -0.66 -1.69 1.64
N PHE A 273 -0.63 -1.60 2.96
CA PHE A 273 0.55 -1.24 3.73
C PHE A 273 0.91 -2.37 4.70
N PHE A 274 2.18 -2.77 4.71
CA PHE A 274 2.72 -3.85 5.52
C PHE A 274 4.00 -3.39 6.21
N PHE A 275 4.04 -3.53 7.53
CA PHE A 275 5.14 -3.10 8.39
C PHE A 275 5.53 -4.25 9.33
N ALA A 276 6.82 -4.38 9.62
CA ALA A 276 7.30 -5.26 10.67
C ALA A 276 8.37 -4.56 11.51
N GLU A 277 8.18 -4.58 12.83
CA GLU A 277 9.18 -4.26 13.82
C GLU A 277 9.76 -5.58 14.33
N ARG A 278 11.05 -5.79 14.12
CA ARG A 278 11.66 -7.10 14.34
C ARG A 278 12.84 -7.11 15.32
N HIS A 279 13.39 -5.94 15.61
CA HIS A 279 14.64 -5.87 16.37
C HIS A 279 14.69 -4.62 17.24
N ARG A 280 15.18 -4.78 18.49
CA ARG A 280 15.49 -3.64 19.36
C ARG A 280 16.51 -2.73 18.65
N THR A 281 16.52 -1.43 18.84
CA THR A 281 16.08 -0.65 20.00
C THR A 281 15.14 0.51 19.65
N GLN A 282 14.78 0.69 18.39
CA GLN A 282 13.97 1.80 17.90
C GLN A 282 12.75 1.25 17.16
N SER A 283 11.65 1.99 17.16
CA SER A 283 10.48 1.72 16.32
C SER A 283 9.95 3.06 15.84
N ASN A 284 10.33 3.44 14.63
CA ASN A 284 9.92 4.70 14.02
C ASN A 284 8.85 4.44 12.97
N PHE A 285 7.78 5.21 13.00
CA PHE A 285 6.68 5.08 12.06
C PHE A 285 6.11 6.45 11.72
N LYS A 286 6.25 6.86 10.46
CA LYS A 286 5.68 8.11 9.97
C LYS A 286 5.10 7.93 8.57
N ILE A 287 3.80 8.21 8.43
CA ILE A 287 3.12 8.35 7.14
C ILE A 287 2.91 9.84 6.87
N THR A 288 3.20 10.26 5.63
CA THR A 288 2.86 11.59 5.10
C THR A 288 2.22 11.42 3.73
N THR A 289 1.02 11.94 3.55
CA THR A 289 0.29 11.82 2.27
C THR A 289 -0.70 12.96 2.08
N ASN A 290 -1.06 13.25 0.83
CA ASN A 290 -2.22 14.08 0.49
C ASN A 290 -3.38 13.25 -0.08
N LEU A 291 -3.29 11.92 0.02
CA LEU A 291 -4.38 11.01 -0.28
C LEU A 291 -5.47 11.12 0.80
N LYS A 292 -6.73 11.11 0.39
CA LYS A 292 -7.86 10.91 1.28
C LYS A 292 -8.10 9.41 1.43
N LEU A 293 -7.42 8.80 2.40
CA LEU A 293 -7.45 7.36 2.63
C LEU A 293 -8.71 6.97 3.41
N GLU A 294 -9.33 5.86 3.01
CA GLU A 294 -10.47 5.24 3.71
C GLU A 294 -10.13 3.79 4.03
N THR A 295 -10.41 3.33 5.26
CA THR A 295 -10.17 1.93 5.65
C THR A 295 -11.12 1.01 4.88
N VAL A 296 -10.56 0.00 4.21
CA VAL A 296 -11.34 -1.08 3.63
C VAL A 296 -11.67 -2.08 4.74
N GLN A 297 -12.95 -2.19 5.08
CA GLN A 297 -13.42 -3.21 6.01
C GLN A 297 -13.46 -4.56 5.28
N PHE A 298 -12.53 -5.44 5.58
CA PHE A 298 -12.71 -6.85 5.22
C PHE A 298 -13.82 -7.43 6.09
N PRO A 299 -14.70 -8.27 5.53
CA PRO A 299 -15.66 -8.99 6.35
C PRO A 299 -14.87 -9.77 7.41
N ASN A 300 -15.14 -9.48 8.69
CA ASN A 300 -14.57 -10.21 9.80
C ASN A 300 -14.92 -11.69 9.61
N VAL A 301 -13.95 -12.50 9.23
CA VAL A 301 -14.04 -13.94 9.36
C VAL A 301 -13.83 -14.22 10.85
N THR A 302 -14.89 -14.03 11.63
CA THR A 302 -14.96 -14.58 12.98
C THR A 302 -14.94 -16.09 12.81
N GLN A 303 -13.76 -16.70 12.90
CA GLN A 303 -13.70 -18.11 13.24
C GLN A 303 -14.23 -18.20 14.67
N ALA A 304 -15.52 -18.56 14.78
CA ALA A 304 -16.06 -19.06 16.03
C ALA A 304 -15.30 -20.37 16.31
N TYR A 305 -14.42 -20.33 17.28
CA TYR A 305 -13.89 -21.55 17.89
C TYR A 305 -14.95 -22.04 18.87
N ASP A 306 -15.69 -23.10 18.49
CA ASP A 306 -16.45 -23.93 19.39
C ASP A 306 -15.52 -24.91 20.11
#